data_4cc176551666410a8a228b230f3027ca
#
_entry.id   4cc176551666410a8a228b230f3027ca
#
_cell.length_a   1.000
_cell.length_b   1.000
_cell.length_c   1.000
_cell.angle_alpha   90.00
_cell.angle_beta   90.00
_cell.angle_gamma   90.00
#
_symmetry.space_group_name_H-M   'P 1'
#
loop_
_entity.id
_entity.type
_entity.pdbx_description
1 polymer ?
#
loop_
_entity_poly.entity_id
_entity_poly.type
_entity_poly.pdbx_seq_one_letter_code
_entity_poly.pdbx_strand_id
1 'polypeptide(L)'
;MALLTCSDVTFSYEGTPVLTDVNFALEAGSYLCIVGENGSGKSTLIKGLLHLKNPSTGSITTGDGLHPSEIGYLPQQTAAQKDFPASVWEVVLSGRQNHPHFPPFYTKADKEDALRNMELLDLLPLKKRCYRDLSGGQQQRVLLARALCATKKLLLLDEPVTGLDPVMTNEMYQLIRRINREQNVTIIMVSHDIRNILPDATHILQLDQKQVFFGPMDEYLKTEAGKQFLGGADL
;
A
#
# COMPACT_ATOMS: atom_id res chain seq x y z
N MET A 1 16.35 13.05 2.66
CA MET A 1 15.19 13.70 3.31
C MET A 1 14.07 12.68 3.41
N ALA A 2 13.36 12.66 4.55
CA ALA A 2 12.24 11.72 4.69
C ALA A 2 11.14 12.03 3.66
N LEU A 3 10.63 10.97 3.00
CA LEU A 3 9.52 11.05 2.06
C LEU A 3 8.18 11.22 2.79
N LEU A 4 8.05 10.57 3.96
CA LEU A 4 6.86 10.60 4.80
C LEU A 4 7.30 10.60 6.27
N THR A 5 6.70 11.47 7.10
CA THR A 5 6.99 11.53 8.54
C THR A 5 5.68 11.63 9.32
N CYS A 6 5.55 10.78 10.33
CA CYS A 6 4.53 10.86 11.37
C CYS A 6 5.20 11.30 12.68
N SER A 7 4.69 12.38 13.31
CA SER A 7 5.22 12.92 14.57
C SER A 7 4.09 13.03 15.59
N ASP A 8 4.17 12.25 16.67
CA ASP A 8 3.24 12.19 17.80
C ASP A 8 1.77 12.04 17.39
N VAL A 9 1.54 11.23 16.34
CA VAL A 9 0.24 11.10 15.70
C VAL A 9 -0.72 10.27 16.56
N THR A 10 -1.86 10.89 16.90
CA THR A 10 -2.97 10.24 17.58
C THR A 10 -4.25 10.42 16.78
N PHE A 11 -5.05 9.36 16.68
CA PHE A 11 -6.37 9.37 16.08
C PHE A 11 -7.44 9.01 17.09
N SER A 12 -8.54 9.76 17.08
CA SER A 12 -9.71 9.51 17.92
C SER A 12 -10.99 9.42 17.09
N TYR A 13 -11.98 8.69 17.60
CA TYR A 13 -13.37 8.70 17.13
C TYR A 13 -14.24 9.09 18.30
N GLU A 14 -15.10 10.11 18.11
CA GLU A 14 -16.02 10.61 19.13
C GLU A 14 -15.32 10.89 20.49
N GLY A 15 -14.11 11.42 20.42
CA GLY A 15 -13.30 11.73 21.62
C GLY A 15 -12.53 10.55 22.21
N THR A 16 -12.77 9.32 21.74
CA THR A 16 -12.05 8.12 22.23
C THR A 16 -10.83 7.86 21.37
N PRO A 17 -9.61 7.84 21.92
CA PRO A 17 -8.40 7.46 21.18
C PRO A 17 -8.48 6.01 20.70
N VAL A 18 -8.11 5.79 19.43
CA VAL A 18 -8.06 4.46 18.81
C VAL A 18 -6.68 4.06 18.32
N LEU A 19 -5.81 5.05 18.15
CA LEU A 19 -4.40 4.85 17.83
C LEU A 19 -3.62 6.04 18.37
N THR A 20 -2.58 5.79 19.18
CA THR A 20 -1.82 6.84 19.88
C THR A 20 -0.32 6.73 19.62
N ASP A 21 0.36 7.85 19.76
CA ASP A 21 1.82 7.97 19.85
C ASP A 21 2.56 7.34 18.65
N VAL A 22 2.04 7.52 17.43
CA VAL A 22 2.69 6.99 16.22
C VAL A 22 3.78 7.96 15.75
N ASN A 23 5.00 7.45 15.73
CA ASN A 23 6.22 8.18 15.37
C ASN A 23 7.07 7.35 14.41
N PHE A 24 7.20 7.78 13.16
CA PHE A 24 8.13 7.17 12.22
C PHE A 24 8.48 8.12 11.09
N ALA A 25 9.60 7.86 10.43
CA ALA A 25 10.01 8.54 9.23
C ALA A 25 10.49 7.52 8.19
N LEU A 26 10.05 7.69 6.93
CA LEU A 26 10.43 6.84 5.81
C LEU A 26 11.18 7.63 4.77
N GLU A 27 12.29 7.10 4.29
CA GLU A 27 13.02 7.61 3.15
C GLU A 27 12.49 7.04 1.83
N ALA A 28 12.79 7.69 0.72
CA ALA A 28 12.46 7.20 -0.60
C ALA A 28 13.07 5.80 -0.84
N GLY A 29 12.31 4.92 -1.48
CA GLY A 29 12.70 3.53 -1.75
C GLY A 29 12.58 2.58 -0.56
N SER A 30 12.21 3.05 0.64
CA SER A 30 11.94 2.17 1.78
C SER A 30 10.78 1.22 1.53
N TYR A 31 10.81 0.06 2.18
CA TYR A 31 9.69 -0.88 2.23
C TYR A 31 9.26 -1.08 3.69
N LEU A 32 8.18 -0.42 4.09
CA LEU A 32 7.58 -0.53 5.42
C LEU A 32 6.49 -1.60 5.43
N CYS A 33 6.58 -2.55 6.35
CA CYS A 33 5.49 -3.46 6.69
C CYS A 33 4.80 -3.00 7.98
N ILE A 34 3.48 -2.78 7.92
CA ILE A 34 2.64 -2.46 9.09
C ILE A 34 1.95 -3.74 9.54
N VAL A 35 2.17 -4.12 10.79
CA VAL A 35 1.65 -5.33 11.40
C VAL A 35 0.89 -5.05 12.69
N GLY A 36 0.06 -5.99 13.12
CA GLY A 36 -0.74 -5.90 14.35
C GLY A 36 -2.04 -6.68 14.20
N GLU A 37 -2.68 -6.97 15.32
CA GLU A 37 -3.96 -7.68 15.35
C GLU A 37 -5.11 -6.88 14.77
N ASN A 38 -6.27 -7.52 14.61
CA ASN A 38 -7.49 -6.81 14.21
C ASN A 38 -7.86 -5.81 15.33
N GLY A 39 -8.20 -4.58 14.93
CA GLY A 39 -8.47 -3.50 15.88
C GLY A 39 -7.25 -2.75 16.39
N SER A 40 -6.02 -3.09 15.99
CA SER A 40 -4.78 -2.42 16.42
C SER A 40 -4.59 -1.00 15.86
N GLY A 41 -5.45 -0.52 14.97
CA GLY A 41 -5.39 0.83 14.42
C GLY A 41 -4.80 0.94 13.00
N LYS A 42 -4.42 -0.17 12.33
CA LYS A 42 -3.83 -0.17 10.98
C LYS A 42 -4.67 0.60 9.94
N SER A 43 -5.96 0.27 9.84
CA SER A 43 -6.86 0.94 8.90
C SER A 43 -7.09 2.42 9.24
N THR A 44 -6.97 2.79 10.51
CA THR A 44 -7.03 4.19 10.94
C THR A 44 -5.78 4.95 10.52
N LEU A 45 -4.60 4.33 10.68
CA LEU A 45 -3.35 4.90 10.18
C LEU A 45 -3.38 5.07 8.65
N ILE A 46 -3.82 4.05 7.90
CA ILE A 46 -4.00 4.14 6.44
C ILE A 46 -4.85 5.36 6.07
N LYS A 47 -6.00 5.55 6.72
CA LYS A 47 -6.86 6.73 6.46
C LYS A 47 -6.15 8.04 6.75
N GLY A 48 -5.30 8.08 7.79
CA GLY A 48 -4.46 9.23 8.08
C GLY A 48 -3.42 9.50 6.99
N LEU A 49 -2.69 8.47 6.58
CA LEU A 49 -1.66 8.57 5.52
C LEU A 49 -2.25 9.01 4.18
N LEU A 50 -3.49 8.62 3.89
CA LEU A 50 -4.25 9.04 2.71
C LEU A 50 -4.95 10.40 2.87
N HIS A 51 -4.75 11.09 4.00
CA HIS A 51 -5.45 12.35 4.35
C HIS A 51 -6.98 12.25 4.33
N LEU A 52 -7.53 11.05 4.48
CA LEU A 52 -8.98 10.81 4.61
C LEU A 52 -9.48 11.05 6.05
N LYS A 53 -8.55 11.09 7.01
CA LYS A 53 -8.80 11.44 8.41
C LYS A 53 -7.63 12.24 8.95
N ASN A 54 -7.92 13.41 9.51
CA ASN A 54 -6.91 14.19 10.20
C ASN A 54 -6.57 13.58 11.56
N PRO A 55 -5.32 13.61 12.01
CA PRO A 55 -4.95 13.23 13.36
C PRO A 55 -5.61 14.20 14.37
N SER A 56 -5.94 13.67 15.56
CA SER A 56 -6.43 14.47 16.68
C SER A 56 -5.31 15.28 17.33
N THR A 57 -4.10 14.72 17.38
CA THR A 57 -2.85 15.40 17.76
C THR A 57 -1.70 14.91 16.89
N GLY A 58 -0.62 15.66 16.87
CA GLY A 58 0.54 15.36 16.04
C GLY A 58 0.36 15.78 14.59
N SER A 59 1.26 15.33 13.73
CA SER A 59 1.26 15.69 12.33
C SER A 59 1.76 14.58 11.41
N ILE A 60 1.20 14.53 10.20
CA ILE A 60 1.68 13.71 9.09
C ILE A 60 2.17 14.65 8.00
N THR A 61 3.44 14.55 7.64
CA THR A 61 4.05 15.42 6.64
C THR A 61 4.68 14.60 5.52
N THR A 62 4.56 15.10 4.31
CA THR A 62 5.22 14.55 3.12
C THR A 62 6.41 15.43 2.74
N GLY A 63 7.49 14.81 2.30
CA GLY A 63 8.71 15.47 1.84
C GLY A 63 9.10 15.01 0.45
N ASP A 64 10.28 15.42 0.01
CA ASP A 64 10.89 15.02 -1.27
C ASP A 64 9.93 15.17 -2.49
N GLY A 65 9.11 16.23 -2.44
CA GLY A 65 8.14 16.55 -3.49
C GLY A 65 7.00 15.54 -3.64
N LEU A 66 6.71 14.72 -2.65
CA LEU A 66 5.50 13.90 -2.62
C LEU A 66 4.29 14.75 -2.25
N HIS A 67 3.31 14.82 -3.14
CA HIS A 67 2.01 15.39 -2.81
C HIS A 67 1.06 14.30 -2.27
N PRO A 68 0.20 14.60 -1.29
CA PRO A 68 -0.76 13.63 -0.75
C PRO A 68 -1.66 12.98 -1.81
N SER A 69 -2.02 13.74 -2.86
CA SER A 69 -2.80 13.22 -4.00
C SER A 69 -2.03 12.24 -4.89
N GLU A 70 -0.72 12.14 -4.72
CA GLU A 70 0.16 11.25 -5.50
C GLU A 70 0.50 9.95 -4.75
N ILE A 71 -0.21 9.64 -3.67
CA ILE A 71 -0.10 8.34 -3.00
C ILE A 71 -0.95 7.33 -3.78
N GLY A 72 -0.30 6.31 -4.33
CA GLY A 72 -0.99 5.20 -4.96
C GLY A 72 -1.58 4.28 -3.89
N TYR A 73 -2.88 4.00 -3.96
CA TYR A 73 -3.55 3.16 -2.96
C TYR A 73 -4.20 1.94 -3.59
N LEU A 74 -3.83 0.77 -3.07
CA LEU A 74 -4.49 -0.49 -3.32
C LEU A 74 -5.27 -0.88 -2.05
N PRO A 75 -6.60 -0.74 -2.05
CA PRO A 75 -7.42 -1.10 -0.90
C PRO A 75 -7.59 -2.61 -0.77
N GLN A 76 -7.93 -3.08 0.42
CA GLN A 76 -8.43 -4.42 0.61
C GLN A 76 -9.67 -4.64 -0.26
N GLN A 77 -9.67 -5.70 -1.06
CA GLN A 77 -10.70 -5.95 -2.05
C GLN A 77 -11.99 -6.45 -1.40
N THR A 78 -13.10 -5.77 -1.66
CA THR A 78 -14.44 -6.18 -1.23
C THR A 78 -15.17 -6.96 -2.33
N ALA A 79 -16.19 -7.74 -1.95
CA ALA A 79 -17.02 -8.48 -2.92
C ALA A 79 -17.68 -7.57 -3.96
N ALA A 80 -18.16 -6.39 -3.54
CA ALA A 80 -18.77 -5.41 -4.45
C ALA A 80 -17.79 -4.86 -5.50
N GLN A 81 -16.51 -4.72 -5.15
CA GLN A 81 -15.48 -4.25 -6.08
C GLN A 81 -15.13 -5.31 -7.13
N LYS A 82 -15.29 -6.60 -6.81
CA LYS A 82 -15.01 -7.70 -7.76
C LYS A 82 -15.97 -7.73 -8.94
N ASP A 83 -17.18 -7.25 -8.78
CA ASP A 83 -18.23 -7.27 -9.82
C ASP A 83 -18.34 -5.97 -10.63
N PHE A 84 -17.28 -5.17 -10.66
CA PHE A 84 -17.29 -3.87 -11.34
C PHE A 84 -17.31 -4.03 -12.88
N PRO A 85 -18.34 -3.49 -13.60
CA PRO A 85 -18.57 -3.75 -15.02
C PRO A 85 -17.79 -2.76 -15.92
N ALA A 86 -16.48 -2.64 -15.74
CA ALA A 86 -15.61 -1.81 -16.58
C ALA A 86 -14.53 -2.67 -17.24
N SER A 87 -13.97 -2.20 -18.34
CA SER A 87 -12.80 -2.84 -18.94
C SER A 87 -11.56 -2.66 -18.06
N VAL A 88 -10.60 -3.58 -18.17
CA VAL A 88 -9.29 -3.46 -17.51
C VAL A 88 -8.64 -2.12 -17.82
N TRP A 89 -8.74 -1.67 -19.08
CA TRP A 89 -8.23 -0.36 -19.50
C TRP A 89 -8.81 0.80 -18.72
N GLU A 90 -10.13 0.85 -18.57
CA GLU A 90 -10.83 1.92 -17.86
C GLU A 90 -10.46 1.92 -16.37
N VAL A 91 -10.38 0.73 -15.75
CA VAL A 91 -9.97 0.62 -14.35
C VAL A 91 -8.55 1.13 -14.16
N VAL A 92 -7.58 0.70 -14.97
CA VAL A 92 -6.18 1.14 -14.85
C VAL A 92 -6.05 2.63 -15.10
N LEU A 93 -6.66 3.13 -16.18
CA LEU A 93 -6.58 4.54 -16.55
C LEU A 93 -7.22 5.46 -15.49
N SER A 94 -8.23 4.97 -14.75
CA SER A 94 -8.86 5.74 -13.67
C SER A 94 -7.87 6.14 -12.56
N GLY A 95 -6.73 5.45 -12.42
CA GLY A 95 -5.68 5.85 -11.50
C GLY A 95 -5.05 7.21 -11.79
N ARG A 96 -5.27 7.76 -13.01
CA ARG A 96 -4.77 9.10 -13.40
C ARG A 96 -5.72 10.25 -13.03
N GLN A 97 -6.88 9.98 -12.42
CA GLN A 97 -7.87 11.00 -12.08
C GLN A 97 -7.40 11.97 -10.98
N ASN A 98 -6.40 11.62 -10.20
CA ASN A 98 -5.80 12.50 -9.20
C ASN A 98 -4.90 13.61 -9.78
N HIS A 99 -4.62 13.57 -11.09
CA HIS A 99 -3.94 14.66 -11.79
C HIS A 99 -4.97 15.59 -12.41
N PRO A 100 -5.14 16.81 -11.89
CA PRO A 100 -6.10 17.76 -12.45
C PRO A 100 -5.61 18.23 -13.83
N HIS A 101 -6.33 17.84 -14.86
CA HIS A 101 -6.12 18.33 -16.22
C HIS A 101 -7.28 19.21 -16.66
N PHE A 102 -6.97 20.27 -17.37
CA PHE A 102 -7.98 21.04 -18.09
C PHE A 102 -7.62 21.03 -19.58
N PRO A 103 -8.50 20.55 -20.47
CA PRO A 103 -9.83 19.96 -20.23
C PRO A 103 -9.78 18.62 -19.48
N PRO A 104 -10.88 18.15 -18.85
CA PRO A 104 -10.92 16.97 -17.97
C PRO A 104 -10.88 15.65 -18.76
N PHE A 105 -9.93 15.53 -19.67
CA PHE A 105 -9.72 14.34 -20.50
C PHE A 105 -8.30 13.80 -20.25
N TYR A 106 -8.18 12.48 -20.31
CA TYR A 106 -6.87 11.82 -20.23
C TYR A 106 -5.98 12.22 -21.40
N THR A 107 -4.80 12.70 -21.07
CA THR A 107 -3.78 13.10 -22.04
C THR A 107 -3.15 11.87 -22.72
N LYS A 108 -2.34 12.11 -23.76
CA LYS A 108 -1.53 11.06 -24.38
C LYS A 108 -0.54 10.47 -23.37
N ALA A 109 0.08 11.29 -22.53
CA ALA A 109 1.01 10.87 -21.49
C ALA A 109 0.34 9.96 -20.43
N ASP A 110 -0.91 10.26 -20.02
CA ASP A 110 -1.67 9.41 -19.11
C ASP A 110 -1.90 8.02 -19.68
N LYS A 111 -2.28 7.95 -20.97
CA LYS A 111 -2.52 6.69 -21.67
C LYS A 111 -1.24 5.88 -21.85
N GLU A 112 -0.12 6.53 -22.13
CA GLU A 112 1.19 5.88 -22.23
C GLU A 112 1.66 5.35 -20.88
N ASP A 113 1.44 6.10 -19.79
CA ASP A 113 1.73 5.67 -18.42
C ASP A 113 0.90 4.43 -18.04
N ALA A 114 -0.40 4.47 -18.33
CA ALA A 114 -1.29 3.33 -18.08
C ALA A 114 -0.85 2.08 -18.87
N LEU A 115 -0.44 2.23 -20.13
CA LEU A 115 0.08 1.12 -20.94
C LEU A 115 1.38 0.54 -20.36
N ARG A 116 2.32 1.39 -19.92
CA ARG A 116 3.57 0.92 -19.28
C ARG A 116 3.28 0.12 -18.00
N ASN A 117 2.37 0.60 -17.16
CA ASN A 117 1.98 -0.12 -15.94
C ASN A 117 1.24 -1.42 -16.24
N MET A 118 0.43 -1.47 -17.30
CA MET A 118 -0.20 -2.71 -17.76
C MET A 118 0.82 -3.71 -18.30
N GLU A 119 1.84 -3.25 -19.01
CA GLU A 119 2.93 -4.10 -19.52
C GLU A 119 3.74 -4.68 -18.37
N LEU A 120 4.13 -3.84 -17.39
CA LEU A 120 4.85 -4.26 -16.18
C LEU A 120 4.17 -5.39 -15.41
N LEU A 121 2.83 -5.43 -15.45
CA LEU A 121 1.98 -6.36 -14.69
C LEU A 121 1.33 -7.44 -15.57
N ASP A 122 1.80 -7.62 -16.81
CA ASP A 122 1.32 -8.63 -17.78
C ASP A 122 -0.19 -8.51 -18.08
N LEU A 123 -0.72 -7.28 -18.13
CA LEU A 123 -2.15 -7.02 -18.32
C LEU A 123 -2.52 -6.63 -19.78
N LEU A 124 -1.56 -6.38 -20.65
CA LEU A 124 -1.84 -5.93 -22.03
C LEU A 124 -2.80 -6.88 -22.79
N PRO A 125 -2.67 -8.22 -22.70
CA PRO A 125 -3.60 -9.14 -23.36
C PRO A 125 -5.04 -9.04 -22.84
N LEU A 126 -5.21 -8.55 -21.61
CA LEU A 126 -6.50 -8.44 -20.92
C LEU A 126 -7.14 -7.06 -21.07
N LYS A 127 -6.50 -6.12 -21.75
CA LYS A 127 -6.86 -4.70 -21.83
C LYS A 127 -8.35 -4.45 -22.12
N LYS A 128 -8.95 -5.24 -23.00
CA LYS A 128 -10.36 -5.07 -23.42
C LYS A 128 -11.33 -5.97 -22.66
N ARG A 129 -10.83 -6.86 -21.78
CA ARG A 129 -11.70 -7.74 -20.99
C ARG A 129 -12.43 -6.95 -19.90
N CYS A 130 -13.61 -7.41 -19.53
CA CYS A 130 -14.32 -6.87 -18.38
C CYS A 130 -13.60 -7.28 -17.10
N TYR A 131 -13.43 -6.37 -16.17
CA TYR A 131 -12.72 -6.59 -14.90
C TYR A 131 -13.36 -7.72 -14.07
N ARG A 132 -14.68 -7.79 -14.00
CA ARG A 132 -15.40 -8.85 -13.27
C ARG A 132 -15.16 -10.27 -13.80
N ASP A 133 -14.78 -10.39 -15.07
CA ASP A 133 -14.54 -11.69 -15.71
C ASP A 133 -13.10 -12.21 -15.53
N LEU A 134 -12.32 -11.50 -14.71
CA LEU A 134 -10.93 -11.85 -14.41
C LEU A 134 -10.84 -12.76 -13.17
N SER A 135 -9.77 -13.57 -13.10
CA SER A 135 -9.41 -14.29 -11.88
C SER A 135 -9.05 -13.29 -10.75
N GLY A 136 -9.12 -13.74 -9.49
CA GLY A 136 -8.77 -12.89 -8.34
C GLY A 136 -7.35 -12.29 -8.44
N GLY A 137 -6.35 -13.08 -8.83
CA GLY A 137 -4.99 -12.60 -9.05
C GLY A 137 -4.88 -11.59 -10.19
N GLN A 138 -5.61 -11.78 -11.29
CA GLN A 138 -5.67 -10.81 -12.39
C GLN A 138 -6.34 -9.51 -11.92
N GLN A 139 -7.41 -9.57 -11.14
CA GLN A 139 -8.08 -8.40 -10.57
C GLN A 139 -7.13 -7.62 -9.65
N GLN A 140 -6.37 -8.31 -8.79
CA GLN A 140 -5.38 -7.65 -7.93
C GLN A 140 -4.26 -6.97 -8.72
N ARG A 141 -3.75 -7.60 -9.79
CA ARG A 141 -2.78 -6.95 -10.69
C ARG A 141 -3.36 -5.70 -11.35
N VAL A 142 -4.63 -5.72 -11.75
CA VAL A 142 -5.33 -4.54 -12.33
C VAL A 142 -5.41 -3.41 -11.31
N LEU A 143 -5.76 -3.71 -10.05
CA LEU A 143 -5.79 -2.70 -8.98
C LEU A 143 -4.40 -2.16 -8.65
N LEU A 144 -3.37 -3.01 -8.68
CA LEU A 144 -1.98 -2.58 -8.53
C LEU A 144 -1.55 -1.66 -9.67
N ALA A 145 -1.90 -2.00 -10.94
CA ALA A 145 -1.64 -1.13 -12.09
C ALA A 145 -2.32 0.23 -11.95
N ARG A 146 -3.58 0.23 -11.48
CA ARG A 146 -4.32 1.46 -11.19
C ARG A 146 -3.61 2.31 -10.13
N ALA A 147 -3.15 1.69 -9.03
CA ALA A 147 -2.43 2.38 -7.97
C ALA A 147 -1.10 2.97 -8.49
N LEU A 148 -0.35 2.24 -9.33
CA LEU A 148 0.87 2.73 -9.99
C LEU A 148 0.61 3.90 -10.95
N CYS A 149 -0.56 3.99 -11.56
CA CYS A 149 -0.93 5.16 -12.36
C CYS A 149 -1.10 6.43 -11.52
N ALA A 150 -1.41 6.29 -10.23
CA ALA A 150 -1.58 7.42 -9.32
C ALA A 150 -0.25 7.97 -8.78
N THR A 151 0.82 7.17 -8.77
CA THR A 151 2.08 7.53 -8.13
C THR A 151 3.31 7.01 -8.88
N LYS A 152 4.44 7.67 -8.59
CA LYS A 152 5.79 7.16 -8.90
C LYS A 152 6.70 7.13 -7.67
N LYS A 153 6.16 7.48 -6.49
CA LYS A 153 6.94 7.67 -5.27
C LYS A 153 6.52 6.77 -4.12
N LEU A 154 5.21 6.65 -3.86
CA LEU A 154 4.69 5.94 -2.69
C LEU A 154 3.46 5.11 -3.03
N LEU A 155 3.55 3.79 -2.84
CA LEU A 155 2.43 2.85 -2.87
C LEU A 155 2.03 2.44 -1.47
N LEU A 156 0.74 2.56 -1.14
CA LEU A 156 0.14 2.05 0.06
C LEU A 156 -0.75 0.85 -0.32
N LEU A 157 -0.42 -0.33 0.22
CA LEU A 157 -1.04 -1.61 -0.10
C LEU A 157 -1.71 -2.17 1.16
N ASP A 158 -3.03 -2.30 1.11
CA ASP A 158 -3.82 -2.80 2.24
C ASP A 158 -4.21 -4.27 1.97
N GLU A 159 -3.49 -5.20 2.58
CA GLU A 159 -3.66 -6.64 2.44
C GLU A 159 -3.74 -7.12 0.96
N PRO A 160 -2.73 -6.84 0.13
CA PRO A 160 -2.80 -7.01 -1.33
C PRO A 160 -2.93 -8.46 -1.80
N VAL A 161 -2.71 -9.44 -0.93
CA VAL A 161 -2.73 -10.88 -1.27
C VAL A 161 -3.90 -11.64 -0.63
N THR A 162 -4.76 -10.94 0.12
CA THR A 162 -5.89 -11.59 0.81
C THR A 162 -6.83 -12.26 -0.18
N GLY A 163 -7.08 -13.55 0.05
CA GLY A 163 -7.97 -14.36 -0.79
C GLY A 163 -7.36 -14.87 -2.09
N LEU A 164 -6.04 -14.74 -2.26
CA LEU A 164 -5.29 -15.39 -3.36
C LEU A 164 -4.80 -16.77 -2.92
N ASP A 165 -4.63 -17.65 -3.91
CA ASP A 165 -3.94 -18.92 -3.70
C ASP A 165 -2.41 -18.70 -3.49
N PRO A 166 -1.67 -19.71 -2.99
CA PRO A 166 -0.24 -19.54 -2.69
C PRO A 166 0.62 -19.17 -3.90
N VAL A 167 0.29 -19.62 -5.09
CA VAL A 167 1.05 -19.32 -6.32
C VAL A 167 0.86 -17.85 -6.69
N MET A 168 -0.40 -17.38 -6.74
CA MET A 168 -0.73 -15.99 -7.02
C MET A 168 -0.21 -15.04 -5.94
N THR A 169 -0.21 -15.47 -4.69
CA THR A 169 0.39 -14.73 -3.55
C THR A 169 1.87 -14.47 -3.79
N ASN A 170 2.64 -15.52 -4.12
CA ASN A 170 4.07 -15.38 -4.39
C ASN A 170 4.35 -14.48 -5.62
N GLU A 171 3.59 -14.65 -6.71
CA GLU A 171 3.71 -13.79 -7.89
C GLU A 171 3.43 -12.32 -7.55
N MET A 172 2.43 -12.03 -6.71
CA MET A 172 2.12 -10.67 -6.28
C MET A 172 3.25 -10.05 -5.47
N TYR A 173 3.84 -10.78 -4.51
CA TYR A 173 5.00 -10.30 -3.76
C TYR A 173 6.21 -10.06 -4.67
N GLN A 174 6.47 -10.92 -5.65
CA GLN A 174 7.54 -10.70 -6.64
C GLN A 174 7.32 -9.41 -7.45
N LEU A 175 6.08 -9.14 -7.88
CA LEU A 175 5.75 -7.90 -8.59
C LEU A 175 5.97 -6.67 -7.71
N ILE A 176 5.52 -6.69 -6.45
CA ILE A 176 5.70 -5.59 -5.50
C ILE A 176 7.18 -5.35 -5.23
N ARG A 177 7.97 -6.42 -5.02
CA ARG A 177 9.44 -6.37 -4.88
C ARG A 177 10.10 -5.71 -6.07
N ARG A 178 9.71 -6.10 -7.28
CA ARG A 178 10.24 -5.55 -8.53
C ARG A 178 9.94 -4.05 -8.64
N ILE A 179 8.71 -3.63 -8.32
CA ILE A 179 8.32 -2.22 -8.30
C ILE A 179 9.20 -1.42 -7.31
N ASN A 180 9.39 -1.92 -6.09
CA ASN A 180 10.23 -1.26 -5.10
C ASN A 180 11.68 -1.14 -5.56
N ARG A 181 12.31 -2.27 -5.96
CA ARG A 181 13.75 -2.32 -6.24
C ARG A 181 14.15 -1.69 -7.58
N GLU A 182 13.35 -1.92 -8.64
CA GLU A 182 13.71 -1.46 -9.99
C GLU A 182 13.23 -0.03 -10.28
N GLN A 183 12.11 0.40 -9.65
CA GLN A 183 11.54 1.73 -9.87
C GLN A 183 11.75 2.68 -8.69
N ASN A 184 12.39 2.21 -7.62
CA ASN A 184 12.62 2.96 -6.38
C ASN A 184 11.33 3.54 -5.76
N VAL A 185 10.20 2.85 -5.95
CA VAL A 185 8.92 3.24 -5.36
C VAL A 185 8.90 2.81 -3.89
N THR A 186 8.62 3.74 -3.00
CA THR A 186 8.45 3.45 -1.57
C THR A 186 7.17 2.62 -1.37
N ILE A 187 7.26 1.56 -0.59
CA ILE A 187 6.12 0.68 -0.28
C ILE A 187 5.74 0.82 1.18
N ILE A 188 4.46 1.05 1.45
CA ILE A 188 3.86 0.82 2.76
C ILE A 188 2.83 -0.30 2.59
N MET A 189 3.05 -1.43 3.24
CA MET A 189 2.17 -2.59 3.13
C MET A 189 1.61 -2.97 4.50
N VAL A 190 0.29 -3.10 4.57
CA VAL A 190 -0.37 -3.78 5.69
C VAL A 190 -0.52 -5.25 5.33
N SER A 191 -0.01 -6.13 6.18
CA SER A 191 -0.14 -7.56 5.97
C SER A 191 -0.08 -8.34 7.29
N HIS A 192 -0.75 -9.48 7.29
CA HIS A 192 -0.63 -10.49 8.34
C HIS A 192 0.40 -11.59 7.98
N ASP A 193 0.86 -11.61 6.75
CA ASP A 193 1.79 -12.63 6.22
C ASP A 193 3.24 -12.12 6.24
N ILE A 194 3.78 -11.98 7.46
CA ILE A 194 5.14 -11.44 7.64
C ILE A 194 6.18 -12.34 6.97
N ARG A 195 6.03 -13.68 7.03
CA ARG A 195 7.05 -14.61 6.53
C ARG A 195 7.40 -14.40 5.07
N ASN A 196 6.40 -14.11 4.24
CA ASN A 196 6.62 -13.85 2.82
C ASN A 196 7.15 -12.43 2.52
N ILE A 197 7.01 -11.50 3.49
CA ILE A 197 7.44 -10.10 3.35
C ILE A 197 8.85 -9.87 3.91
N LEU A 198 9.26 -10.69 4.90
CA LEU A 198 10.57 -10.59 5.59
C LEU A 198 11.76 -10.32 4.65
N PRO A 199 11.91 -11.01 3.49
CA PRO A 199 13.07 -10.82 2.63
C PRO A 199 13.15 -9.43 1.97
N ASP A 200 12.07 -8.67 1.98
CA ASP A 200 11.91 -7.43 1.21
C ASP A 200 11.71 -6.19 2.06
N ALA A 201 11.06 -6.33 3.22
CA ALA A 201 10.79 -5.22 4.10
C ALA A 201 12.10 -4.69 4.73
N THR A 202 12.32 -3.37 4.56
CA THR A 202 13.44 -2.69 5.22
C THR A 202 13.09 -2.30 6.65
N HIS A 203 11.83 -1.95 6.88
CA HIS A 203 11.32 -1.50 8.18
C HIS A 203 10.02 -2.21 8.53
N ILE A 204 9.76 -2.30 9.83
CA ILE A 204 8.50 -2.77 10.37
C ILE A 204 7.90 -1.72 11.32
N LEU A 205 6.58 -1.58 11.28
CA LEU A 205 5.79 -0.83 12.24
C LEU A 205 4.77 -1.77 12.87
N GLN A 206 4.95 -2.10 14.15
CA GLN A 206 3.97 -2.89 14.90
C GLN A 206 3.05 -1.97 15.68
N LEU A 207 1.75 -2.21 15.52
CA LEU A 207 0.69 -1.47 16.19
C LEU A 207 -0.14 -2.37 17.10
N ASP A 208 -0.49 -1.83 18.29
CA ASP A 208 -1.52 -2.34 19.20
C ASP A 208 -2.19 -1.14 19.89
N GLN A 209 -3.12 -0.47 19.18
CA GLN A 209 -3.75 0.81 19.57
C GLN A 209 -2.75 1.94 19.86
N LYS A 210 -1.49 1.63 19.85
CA LYS A 210 -0.33 2.50 19.92
C LYS A 210 0.83 1.91 19.13
N GLN A 211 1.85 2.69 18.92
CA GLN A 211 3.10 2.15 18.36
C GLN A 211 3.79 1.26 19.39
N VAL A 212 3.97 -0.01 19.05
CA VAL A 212 4.74 -0.98 19.85
C VAL A 212 6.20 -0.99 19.44
N PHE A 213 6.42 -0.95 18.12
CA PHE A 213 7.77 -0.94 17.55
C PHE A 213 7.77 -0.20 16.22
N PHE A 214 8.86 0.51 15.94
CA PHE A 214 9.23 0.97 14.59
C PHE A 214 10.75 0.90 14.47
N GLY A 215 11.23 0.28 13.41
CA GLY A 215 12.66 0.18 13.12
C GLY A 215 12.99 -0.83 12.01
N PRO A 216 14.29 -1.08 11.79
CA PRO A 216 14.76 -2.07 10.84
C PRO A 216 14.22 -3.47 11.13
N MET A 217 14.01 -4.24 10.07
CA MET A 217 13.46 -5.60 10.19
C MET A 217 14.34 -6.53 11.03
N ASP A 218 15.65 -6.45 10.88
CA ASP A 218 16.61 -7.28 11.61
C ASP A 218 16.64 -6.99 13.13
N GLU A 219 16.33 -5.76 13.52
CA GLU A 219 16.16 -5.38 14.94
C GLU A 219 14.83 -5.90 15.48
N TYR A 220 13.75 -5.78 14.70
CA TYR A 220 12.45 -6.29 15.10
C TYR A 220 12.47 -7.77 15.41
N LEU A 221 13.12 -8.57 14.58
CA LEU A 221 13.23 -10.03 14.76
C LEU A 221 13.91 -10.44 16.08
N LYS A 222 14.71 -9.57 16.67
CA LYS A 222 15.38 -9.80 17.97
C LYS A 222 14.49 -9.48 19.17
N THR A 223 13.39 -8.73 18.97
CA THR A 223 12.47 -8.32 20.05
C THR A 223 11.54 -9.47 20.46
N GLU A 224 11.06 -9.42 21.71
CA GLU A 224 10.03 -10.37 22.17
C GLU A 224 8.74 -10.25 21.35
N ALA A 225 8.36 -9.03 20.96
CA ALA A 225 7.21 -8.77 20.11
C ALA A 225 7.37 -9.42 18.73
N GLY A 226 8.55 -9.33 18.12
CA GLY A 226 8.87 -9.99 16.85
C GLY A 226 8.80 -11.51 16.95
N LYS A 227 9.38 -12.08 18.00
CA LYS A 227 9.34 -13.53 18.26
C LYS A 227 7.91 -14.05 18.47
N GLN A 228 7.11 -13.35 19.28
CA GLN A 228 5.70 -13.70 19.51
C GLN A 228 4.89 -13.61 18.23
N PHE A 229 5.09 -12.56 17.44
CA PHE A 229 4.34 -12.34 16.20
C PHE A 229 4.67 -13.39 15.13
N LEU A 230 5.89 -13.90 15.12
CA LEU A 230 6.30 -15.01 14.24
C LEU A 230 5.82 -16.39 14.72
N GLY A 231 5.15 -16.46 15.88
CA GLY A 231 4.56 -17.70 16.41
C GLY A 231 5.54 -18.60 17.10
N GLY A 232 6.60 -18.08 17.70
CA GLY A 232 7.55 -18.84 18.50
C GLY A 232 8.33 -19.93 17.75
N ALA A 233 8.36 -19.87 16.42
CA ALA A 233 9.16 -20.79 15.62
C ALA A 233 10.63 -20.39 15.72
N ASP A 234 11.46 -21.28 16.21
CA ASP A 234 12.91 -21.17 16.15
C ASP A 234 13.36 -20.82 14.73
N LEU A 235 14.13 -19.75 14.62
CA LEU A 235 14.85 -19.36 13.41
C LEU A 235 16.09 -20.22 13.25
#